data_669ab8c02349f5ac986b3a1e6d79c9ef
#
_entry.id   669ab8c02349f5ac986b3a1e6d79c9ef
#
_cell.length_a   1.000
_cell.length_b   1.000
_cell.length_c   1.000
_cell.angle_alpha   90.00
_cell.angle_beta   90.00
_cell.angle_gamma   90.00
#
_symmetry.space_group_name_H-M   'P 1'
#
loop_
_entity.id
_entity.type
_entity.pdbx_description
1 polymer ?
#
loop_
_entity_poly.entity_id
_entity_poly.type
_entity_poly.pdbx_seq_one_letter_code
_entity_poly.pdbx_strand_id
1 'polypeptide(L)'
;MKLTLKIWRQKNFETKGRIVNYEIDNISPDMSFLEMLDVLNADLISKDEDPVSFDHDCREGICGSCSLFINGQAHGPDRRITTCQLHMRKFKDGDTIYIEPFRAKAFPVIKDLVVDRSAFDRIQQSGGYISVNTSGNTQDANSIPINKDNADDAFDAATCIGCGACVATCKNSSAMLFVGAKVSQYSLLPQGQTEASRRVINMVNQMDLEGFGNCSNTGACEVECPKGISLDNIARMNRELMKASIKK
;
A
#
# COMPACT_ATOMS: atom_id res chain seq x y z
N MET A 1 -8.12 23.39 -16.59
CA MET A 1 -9.09 23.41 -15.48
C MET A 1 -8.54 24.30 -14.38
N LYS A 2 -9.45 24.97 -13.66
CA LYS A 2 -9.16 25.69 -12.43
C LYS A 2 -9.68 24.84 -11.26
N LEU A 3 -8.87 24.65 -10.22
CA LEU A 3 -9.20 23.76 -9.09
C LEU A 3 -8.83 24.42 -7.75
N THR A 4 -9.56 24.06 -6.71
CA THR A 4 -9.21 24.38 -5.32
C THR A 4 -8.69 23.11 -4.64
N LEU A 5 -7.42 23.10 -4.25
CA LEU A 5 -6.80 22.00 -3.55
C LEU A 5 -6.78 22.27 -2.05
N LYS A 6 -7.30 21.35 -1.27
CA LYS A 6 -7.27 21.37 0.21
C LYS A 6 -6.32 20.30 0.71
N ILE A 7 -5.06 20.69 0.93
CA ILE A 7 -3.95 19.79 1.16
C ILE A 7 -3.58 19.78 2.64
N TRP A 8 -3.39 18.58 3.20
CA TRP A 8 -2.83 18.41 4.53
C TRP A 8 -1.37 18.86 4.56
N ARG A 9 -1.05 19.81 5.44
CA ARG A 9 0.31 20.29 5.68
C ARG A 9 0.71 20.03 7.12
N GLN A 10 1.86 19.43 7.30
CA GLN A 10 2.42 19.07 8.61
C GLN A 10 3.95 19.04 8.53
N LYS A 11 4.62 19.74 9.42
CA LYS A 11 6.08 19.88 9.39
C LYS A 11 6.80 18.56 9.74
N ASN A 12 6.29 17.81 10.73
CA ASN A 12 6.81 16.51 11.19
C ASN A 12 5.76 15.83 12.08
N PHE A 13 6.07 14.63 12.59
CA PHE A 13 5.16 13.84 13.42
C PHE A 13 4.85 14.49 14.80
N GLU A 14 5.69 15.39 15.29
CA GLU A 14 5.50 16.08 16.58
C GLU A 14 4.57 17.29 16.46
N THR A 15 4.39 17.83 15.25
CA THR A 15 3.60 19.01 15.01
C THR A 15 2.16 18.66 14.61
N LYS A 16 1.22 19.51 14.99
CA LYS A 16 -0.17 19.36 14.56
C LYS A 16 -0.32 19.77 13.10
N GLY A 17 -0.82 18.85 12.27
CA GLY A 17 -1.16 19.15 10.88
C GLY A 17 -2.44 19.96 10.72
N ARG A 18 -2.60 20.58 9.56
CA ARG A 18 -3.79 21.35 9.16
C ARG A 18 -4.03 21.27 7.66
N ILE A 19 -5.26 21.50 7.23
CA ILE A 19 -5.60 21.69 5.82
C ILE A 19 -5.24 23.11 5.40
N VAL A 20 -4.55 23.25 4.27
CA VAL A 20 -4.22 24.51 3.61
C VAL A 20 -4.85 24.53 2.22
N ASN A 21 -5.40 25.68 1.83
CA ASN A 21 -6.05 25.86 0.54
C ASN A 21 -5.06 26.41 -0.49
N TYR A 22 -5.09 25.85 -1.69
CA TYR A 22 -4.33 26.32 -2.85
C TYR A 22 -5.26 26.44 -4.04
N GLU A 23 -5.16 27.54 -4.76
CA GLU A 23 -5.84 27.71 -6.05
C GLU A 23 -4.83 27.41 -7.16
N ILE A 24 -5.23 26.59 -8.11
CA ILE A 24 -4.40 26.21 -9.24
C ILE A 24 -5.22 26.30 -10.51
N ASP A 25 -4.63 26.80 -11.58
CA ASP A 25 -5.25 26.94 -12.89
C ASP A 25 -4.41 26.30 -14.01
N ASN A 26 -4.92 26.36 -15.24
CA ASN A 26 -4.26 25.81 -16.43
C ASN A 26 -3.91 24.31 -16.34
N ILE A 27 -4.61 23.54 -15.50
CA ILE A 27 -4.42 22.10 -15.42
C ILE A 27 -5.07 21.40 -16.61
N SER A 28 -4.25 20.65 -17.36
CA SER A 28 -4.75 19.80 -18.45
C SER A 28 -5.50 18.58 -17.90
N PRO A 29 -6.64 18.19 -18.47
CA PRO A 29 -7.32 16.95 -18.12
C PRO A 29 -6.48 15.69 -18.39
N ASP A 30 -5.48 15.77 -19.24
CA ASP A 30 -4.61 14.64 -19.58
C ASP A 30 -3.41 14.47 -18.64
N MET A 31 -3.14 15.44 -17.78
CA MET A 31 -2.14 15.31 -16.72
C MET A 31 -2.53 14.20 -15.74
N SER A 32 -1.54 13.50 -15.19
CA SER A 32 -1.71 12.68 -14.00
C SER A 32 -1.91 13.54 -12.75
N PHE A 33 -2.47 12.94 -11.69
CA PHE A 33 -2.64 13.64 -10.42
C PHE A 33 -1.31 14.11 -9.80
N LEU A 34 -0.24 13.33 -9.99
CA LEU A 34 1.09 13.73 -9.51
C LEU A 34 1.68 14.90 -10.32
N GLU A 35 1.47 14.94 -11.64
CA GLU A 35 1.90 16.10 -12.45
C GLU A 35 1.19 17.38 -12.03
N MET A 36 -0.08 17.30 -11.65
CA MET A 36 -0.80 18.45 -11.09
C MET A 36 -0.15 18.94 -9.78
N LEU A 37 0.29 18.02 -8.90
CA LEU A 37 1.05 18.39 -7.69
C LEU A 37 2.44 18.93 -8.02
N ASP A 38 3.10 18.44 -9.07
CA ASP A 38 4.37 19.00 -9.56
C ASP A 38 4.18 20.47 -10.05
N VAL A 39 3.09 20.77 -10.76
CA VAL A 39 2.74 22.14 -11.19
C VAL A 39 2.50 23.04 -9.98
N LEU A 40 1.75 22.58 -8.97
CA LEU A 40 1.58 23.33 -7.72
C LEU A 40 2.92 23.62 -7.06
N ASN A 41 3.79 22.62 -6.94
CA ASN A 41 5.09 22.78 -6.30
C ASN A 41 6.00 23.73 -7.07
N ALA A 42 5.97 23.72 -8.41
CA ALA A 42 6.70 24.67 -9.24
C ALA A 42 6.23 26.11 -8.98
N ASP A 43 4.92 26.32 -8.85
CA ASP A 43 4.35 27.64 -8.52
C ASP A 43 4.77 28.11 -7.10
N LEU A 44 4.67 27.22 -6.09
CA LEU A 44 5.10 27.53 -4.71
C LEU A 44 6.59 27.89 -4.66
N ILE A 45 7.45 27.12 -5.30
CA ILE A 45 8.90 27.39 -5.35
C ILE A 45 9.17 28.74 -6.03
N SER A 46 8.44 29.08 -7.09
CA SER A 46 8.60 30.36 -7.77
C SER A 46 8.25 31.57 -6.90
N LYS A 47 7.42 31.35 -5.87
CA LYS A 47 6.99 32.34 -4.87
C LYS A 47 7.82 32.32 -3.57
N ASP A 48 8.88 31.52 -3.54
CA ASP A 48 9.70 31.27 -2.33
C ASP A 48 8.87 30.67 -1.17
N GLU A 49 7.85 29.89 -1.49
CA GLU A 49 7.01 29.16 -0.53
C GLU A 49 7.44 27.68 -0.41
N ASP A 50 7.24 27.08 0.78
CA ASP A 50 7.61 25.70 1.05
C ASP A 50 6.74 24.72 0.21
N PRO A 51 7.33 23.91 -0.70
CA PRO A 51 6.56 22.99 -1.54
C PRO A 51 5.90 21.88 -0.71
N VAL A 52 4.84 21.32 -1.25
CA VAL A 52 4.14 20.18 -0.66
C VAL A 52 5.01 18.93 -0.81
N SER A 53 5.32 18.27 0.31
CA SER A 53 6.03 16.99 0.28
C SER A 53 5.08 15.85 -0.02
N PHE A 54 5.36 15.06 -1.06
CA PHE A 54 4.65 13.83 -1.40
C PHE A 54 5.60 12.82 -2.01
N ASP A 55 5.32 11.53 -1.78
CA ASP A 55 6.14 10.44 -2.30
C ASP A 55 5.73 10.05 -3.72
N HIS A 56 6.72 9.81 -4.56
CA HIS A 56 6.56 9.21 -5.89
C HIS A 56 7.87 8.56 -6.32
N ASP A 57 7.78 7.58 -7.24
CA ASP A 57 8.94 6.94 -7.84
C ASP A 57 8.61 6.46 -9.25
N CYS A 58 8.10 5.24 -9.42
CA CYS A 58 7.91 4.62 -10.74
C CYS A 58 6.96 5.37 -11.68
N ARG A 59 5.95 6.05 -11.16
CA ARG A 59 4.82 6.66 -11.91
C ARG A 59 4.04 5.69 -12.82
N GLU A 60 4.22 4.38 -12.62
CA GLU A 60 3.63 3.28 -13.41
C GLU A 60 2.72 2.36 -12.59
N GLY A 61 2.45 2.72 -11.34
CA GLY A 61 1.54 1.95 -10.48
C GLY A 61 2.11 0.66 -9.90
N ILE A 62 3.44 0.52 -9.78
CA ILE A 62 4.10 -0.72 -9.35
C ILE A 62 4.96 -0.60 -8.08
N CYS A 63 5.35 0.60 -7.66
CA CYS A 63 6.25 0.78 -6.51
C CYS A 63 5.53 1.00 -5.17
N GLY A 64 4.27 1.43 -5.17
CA GLY A 64 3.50 1.71 -3.96
C GLY A 64 3.85 3.01 -3.23
N SER A 65 4.71 3.89 -3.78
CA SER A 65 5.15 5.13 -3.10
C SER A 65 4.08 6.21 -3.06
N CYS A 66 3.35 6.44 -4.15
CA CYS A 66 2.40 7.55 -4.34
C CYS A 66 1.07 7.35 -3.58
N SER A 67 1.14 7.16 -2.26
CA SER A 67 0.01 6.77 -1.42
C SER A 67 -0.67 7.98 -0.79
N LEU A 68 -1.81 8.38 -1.32
CA LEU A 68 -2.60 9.54 -0.89
C LEU A 68 -4.08 9.20 -0.76
N PHE A 69 -4.76 9.83 0.20
CA PHE A 69 -6.21 9.98 0.18
C PHE A 69 -6.58 11.17 -0.70
N ILE A 70 -7.51 10.95 -1.62
CA ILE A 70 -8.08 11.98 -2.48
C ILE A 70 -9.60 11.95 -2.28
N ASN A 71 -10.16 13.04 -1.76
CA ASN A 71 -11.58 13.12 -1.38
C ASN A 71 -12.04 11.97 -0.46
N GLY A 72 -11.16 11.53 0.47
CA GLY A 72 -11.44 10.47 1.43
C GLY A 72 -11.34 9.04 0.88
N GLN A 73 -10.93 8.86 -0.39
CA GLN A 73 -10.71 7.56 -1.02
C GLN A 73 -9.21 7.31 -1.21
N ALA A 74 -8.75 6.12 -0.90
CA ALA A 74 -7.35 5.76 -1.11
C ALA A 74 -7.05 5.71 -2.60
N HIS A 75 -6.00 6.43 -3.02
CA HIS A 75 -5.59 6.60 -4.41
C HIS A 75 -6.57 7.37 -5.32
N GLY A 76 -7.73 7.81 -4.81
CA GLY A 76 -8.71 8.60 -5.55
C GLY A 76 -9.95 7.83 -6.00
N PRO A 77 -10.78 8.43 -6.87
CA PRO A 77 -12.11 7.92 -7.18
C PRO A 77 -12.14 6.66 -8.04
N ASP A 78 -11.06 6.36 -8.75
CA ASP A 78 -10.99 5.18 -9.61
C ASP A 78 -10.52 3.96 -8.82
N ARG A 79 -11.13 2.81 -9.10
CA ARG A 79 -10.79 1.56 -8.44
C ARG A 79 -9.63 0.84 -9.14
N ARG A 80 -8.84 0.11 -8.37
CA ARG A 80 -7.72 -0.72 -8.85
C ARG A 80 -6.65 0.05 -9.61
N ILE A 81 -6.46 1.31 -9.25
CA ILE A 81 -5.34 2.14 -9.73
C ILE A 81 -4.60 2.77 -8.56
N THR A 82 -3.39 3.22 -8.82
CA THR A 82 -2.62 4.03 -7.88
C THR A 82 -2.75 5.51 -8.21
N THR A 83 -2.38 6.39 -7.27
CA THR A 83 -2.48 7.85 -7.46
C THR A 83 -1.72 8.34 -8.71
N CYS A 84 -0.58 7.73 -9.04
CA CYS A 84 0.19 8.11 -10.24
C CYS A 84 -0.51 7.75 -11.57
N GLN A 85 -1.49 6.85 -11.54
CA GLN A 85 -2.29 6.46 -12.70
C GLN A 85 -3.62 7.22 -12.79
N LEU A 86 -3.97 7.99 -11.76
CA LEU A 86 -5.16 8.85 -11.75
C LEU A 86 -4.91 10.08 -12.62
N HIS A 87 -5.82 10.36 -13.57
CA HIS A 87 -5.74 11.51 -14.45
C HIS A 87 -6.73 12.60 -14.06
N MET A 88 -6.35 13.86 -14.34
CA MET A 88 -7.14 15.03 -13.95
C MET A 88 -8.51 15.12 -14.64
N ARG A 89 -8.73 14.42 -15.77
CA ARG A 89 -10.05 14.29 -16.42
C ARG A 89 -11.14 13.63 -15.56
N LYS A 90 -10.80 13.08 -14.41
CA LYS A 90 -11.75 12.55 -13.42
C LYS A 90 -12.37 13.63 -12.56
N PHE A 91 -11.84 14.85 -12.62
CA PHE A 91 -12.31 16.03 -11.92
C PHE A 91 -12.88 17.04 -12.92
N LYS A 92 -13.70 17.97 -12.42
CA LYS A 92 -14.33 19.01 -13.22
C LYS A 92 -13.70 20.35 -12.91
N ASP A 93 -13.81 21.26 -13.87
CA ASP A 93 -13.46 22.67 -13.68
C ASP A 93 -14.23 23.26 -12.50
N GLY A 94 -13.52 23.91 -11.57
CA GLY A 94 -14.08 24.46 -10.34
C GLY A 94 -14.18 23.48 -9.16
N ASP A 95 -13.78 22.21 -9.32
CA ASP A 95 -13.83 21.22 -8.22
C ASP A 95 -12.91 21.62 -7.07
N THR A 96 -13.33 21.23 -5.87
CA THR A 96 -12.52 21.25 -4.66
C THR A 96 -12.05 19.84 -4.33
N ILE A 97 -10.73 19.65 -4.21
CA ILE A 97 -10.09 18.34 -4.00
C ILE A 97 -9.38 18.33 -2.64
N TYR A 98 -9.77 17.42 -1.75
CA TYR A 98 -9.10 17.18 -0.48
C TYR A 98 -8.00 16.14 -0.65
N ILE A 99 -6.80 16.46 -0.16
CA ILE A 99 -5.61 15.59 -0.29
C ILE A 99 -5.00 15.39 1.10
N GLU A 100 -4.93 14.15 1.56
CA GLU A 100 -4.43 13.78 2.88
C GLU A 100 -3.46 12.60 2.80
N PRO A 101 -2.52 12.47 3.77
CA PRO A 101 -1.61 11.33 3.83
C PRO A 101 -2.32 10.05 4.33
N PHE A 102 -1.71 8.89 4.07
CA PHE A 102 -2.12 7.60 4.65
C PHE A 102 -1.67 7.50 6.12
N ARG A 103 -2.12 8.41 6.96
CA ARG A 103 -1.74 8.43 8.38
C ARG A 103 -2.47 7.36 9.17
N ALA A 104 -1.70 6.59 9.93
CA ALA A 104 -2.16 5.65 10.93
C ALA A 104 -1.17 5.66 12.10
N LYS A 105 -1.50 5.02 13.22
CA LYS A 105 -0.56 4.94 14.35
C LYS A 105 0.79 4.33 13.92
N ALA A 106 0.74 3.29 13.09
CA ALA A 106 1.93 2.62 12.55
C ALA A 106 2.53 3.32 11.31
N PHE A 107 1.90 4.39 10.81
CA PHE A 107 2.37 5.21 9.69
C PHE A 107 2.40 6.69 10.12
N PRO A 108 3.33 7.09 10.97
CA PRO A 108 3.45 8.48 11.39
C PRO A 108 3.81 9.39 10.20
N VAL A 109 3.32 10.63 10.22
CA VAL A 109 3.62 11.61 9.17
C VAL A 109 5.06 12.08 9.31
N ILE A 110 5.85 11.93 8.27
CA ILE A 110 7.22 12.49 8.17
C ILE A 110 7.14 13.99 7.86
N LYS A 111 6.47 14.33 6.74
CA LYS A 111 6.16 15.72 6.36
C LYS A 111 4.98 15.72 5.37
N ASP A 112 4.03 16.61 5.58
CA ASP A 112 2.85 16.83 4.72
C ASP A 112 2.12 15.53 4.35
N LEU A 113 2.29 15.05 3.12
CA LEU A 113 1.64 13.86 2.58
C LEU A 113 2.51 12.59 2.69
N VAL A 114 3.75 12.73 3.17
CA VAL A 114 4.69 11.63 3.32
C VAL A 114 4.55 10.99 4.69
N VAL A 115 4.42 9.66 4.73
CA VAL A 115 4.33 8.85 5.95
C VAL A 115 5.45 7.83 6.04
N ASP A 116 5.88 7.49 7.26
CA ASP A 116 6.82 6.41 7.50
C ASP A 116 6.11 5.05 7.41
N ARG A 117 6.49 4.23 6.42
CA ARG A 117 5.98 2.87 6.21
C ARG A 117 7.00 1.79 6.54
N SER A 118 8.07 2.13 7.24
CA SER A 118 9.14 1.19 7.63
C SER A 118 8.64 0.00 8.47
N ALA A 119 7.48 0.13 9.11
CA ALA A 119 6.79 -0.99 9.75
C ALA A 119 6.50 -2.14 8.77
N PHE A 120 6.15 -1.84 7.52
CA PHE A 120 5.96 -2.85 6.47
C PHE A 120 7.27 -3.53 6.08
N ASP A 121 8.36 -2.77 6.02
CA ASP A 121 9.69 -3.31 5.70
C ASP A 121 10.15 -4.28 6.79
N ARG A 122 9.94 -3.95 8.07
CA ARG A 122 10.27 -4.85 9.19
C ARG A 122 9.42 -6.13 9.18
N ILE A 123 8.13 -6.04 8.83
CA ILE A 123 7.29 -7.22 8.61
C ILE A 123 7.83 -8.05 7.44
N GLN A 124 8.19 -7.43 6.32
CA GLN A 124 8.76 -8.11 5.17
C GLN A 124 10.06 -8.82 5.53
N GLN A 125 10.96 -8.17 6.27
CA GLN A 125 12.22 -8.73 6.74
C GLN A 125 12.03 -9.93 7.69
N SER A 126 10.93 -9.98 8.43
CA SER A 126 10.67 -11.07 9.38
C SER A 126 10.33 -12.42 8.73
N GLY A 127 9.91 -12.44 7.45
CA GLY A 127 9.57 -13.69 6.77
C GLY A 127 9.05 -13.55 5.35
N GLY A 128 8.92 -12.35 4.81
CA GLY A 128 8.38 -12.10 3.46
C GLY A 128 9.36 -12.41 2.32
N TYR A 129 10.18 -13.45 2.47
CA TYR A 129 11.21 -13.85 1.50
C TYR A 129 11.38 -15.39 1.53
N ILE A 130 12.16 -15.92 0.61
CA ILE A 130 12.61 -17.32 0.57
C ILE A 130 14.09 -17.37 0.86
N SER A 131 14.50 -18.14 1.87
CA SER A 131 15.91 -18.33 2.27
C SER A 131 16.42 -19.74 2.00
N VAL A 132 15.53 -20.67 1.67
CA VAL A 132 15.89 -22.06 1.42
C VAL A 132 16.60 -22.19 0.08
N ASN A 133 17.88 -22.60 0.14
CA ASN A 133 18.61 -22.99 -1.07
C ASN A 133 18.18 -24.41 -1.50
N THR A 134 17.66 -24.50 -2.70
CA THR A 134 17.15 -25.75 -3.28
C THR A 134 18.20 -26.49 -4.08
N SER A 135 19.40 -26.69 -3.60
CA SER A 135 20.45 -27.52 -4.22
C SER A 135 21.46 -26.87 -5.18
N GLY A 136 21.33 -25.59 -5.46
CA GLY A 136 22.28 -24.88 -6.34
C GLY A 136 22.13 -25.14 -7.85
N ASN A 137 21.23 -26.04 -8.25
CA ASN A 137 20.91 -26.33 -9.65
C ASN A 137 19.45 -26.03 -9.93
N THR A 138 19.14 -25.61 -11.16
CA THR A 138 17.78 -25.51 -11.65
C THR A 138 17.16 -26.91 -11.71
N GLN A 139 15.96 -27.05 -11.16
CA GLN A 139 15.23 -28.31 -11.27
C GLN A 139 14.69 -28.52 -12.71
N ASP A 140 14.53 -29.76 -13.11
CA ASP A 140 13.91 -30.10 -14.39
C ASP A 140 12.45 -29.61 -14.42
N ALA A 141 11.97 -29.26 -15.59
CA ALA A 141 10.59 -28.93 -15.83
C ALA A 141 9.66 -30.05 -15.30
N ASN A 142 8.58 -29.69 -14.65
CA ASN A 142 7.61 -30.61 -14.02
C ASN A 142 8.16 -31.46 -12.86
N SER A 143 9.34 -31.17 -12.33
CA SER A 143 9.90 -31.91 -11.16
C SER A 143 9.05 -31.68 -9.89
N ILE A 144 8.43 -30.51 -9.75
CA ILE A 144 7.48 -30.17 -8.67
C ILE A 144 6.21 -29.61 -9.31
N PRO A 145 5.23 -30.45 -9.65
CA PRO A 145 3.97 -29.97 -10.23
C PRO A 145 3.20 -29.10 -9.25
N ILE A 146 2.63 -28.01 -9.76
CA ILE A 146 1.75 -27.12 -9.02
C ILE A 146 0.40 -27.02 -9.73
N ASN A 147 -0.68 -27.07 -8.96
CA ASN A 147 -2.02 -26.84 -9.48
C ASN A 147 -2.13 -25.41 -10.01
N LYS A 148 -2.77 -25.23 -11.17
CA LYS A 148 -2.94 -23.93 -11.81
C LYS A 148 -3.62 -22.91 -10.86
N ASP A 149 -4.70 -23.31 -10.20
CA ASP A 149 -5.44 -22.41 -9.31
C ASP A 149 -4.56 -21.92 -8.15
N ASN A 150 -3.72 -22.81 -7.58
CA ASN A 150 -2.78 -22.42 -6.55
C ASN A 150 -1.69 -21.44 -7.07
N ALA A 151 -1.25 -21.66 -8.31
CA ALA A 151 -0.28 -20.76 -8.94
C ALA A 151 -0.91 -19.39 -9.20
N ASP A 152 -2.11 -19.33 -9.75
CA ASP A 152 -2.85 -18.10 -10.02
C ASP A 152 -3.09 -17.32 -8.71
N ASP A 153 -3.60 -17.97 -7.66
CA ASP A 153 -3.79 -17.38 -6.33
C ASP A 153 -2.47 -16.83 -5.73
N ALA A 154 -1.36 -17.55 -5.93
CA ALA A 154 -0.04 -17.12 -5.45
C ALA A 154 0.44 -15.87 -6.19
N PHE A 155 0.26 -15.82 -7.50
CA PHE A 155 0.66 -14.67 -8.33
C PHE A 155 -0.25 -13.46 -8.08
N ASP A 156 -1.56 -13.66 -7.90
CA ASP A 156 -2.47 -12.59 -7.51
C ASP A 156 -2.05 -11.98 -6.16
N ALA A 157 -1.73 -12.82 -5.17
CA ALA A 157 -1.20 -12.35 -3.90
C ALA A 157 0.15 -11.63 -4.04
N ALA A 158 1.01 -12.08 -4.97
CA ALA A 158 2.32 -11.46 -5.25
C ALA A 158 2.21 -10.06 -5.84
N THR A 159 1.09 -9.67 -6.44
CA THR A 159 0.89 -8.32 -7.01
C THR A 159 0.85 -7.21 -5.95
N CYS A 160 0.82 -7.55 -4.66
CA CYS A 160 0.84 -6.57 -3.58
C CYS A 160 2.11 -5.70 -3.63
N ILE A 161 1.91 -4.38 -3.76
CA ILE A 161 2.99 -3.38 -3.87
C ILE A 161 3.33 -2.68 -2.55
N GLY A 162 2.76 -3.10 -1.42
CA GLY A 162 3.05 -2.52 -0.11
C GLY A 162 2.67 -1.04 0.04
N CYS A 163 1.69 -0.54 -0.70
CA CYS A 163 1.34 0.88 -0.71
C CYS A 163 0.74 1.39 0.62
N GLY A 164 0.15 0.51 1.44
CA GLY A 164 -0.45 0.88 2.72
C GLY A 164 -1.92 1.28 2.67
N ALA A 165 -2.58 1.28 1.50
CA ALA A 165 -4.00 1.60 1.36
C ALA A 165 -4.88 0.75 2.28
N CYS A 166 -4.59 -0.56 2.39
CA CYS A 166 -5.32 -1.48 3.26
C CYS A 166 -5.29 -1.10 4.75
N VAL A 167 -4.18 -0.54 5.23
CA VAL A 167 -4.05 -0.03 6.61
C VAL A 167 -4.77 1.30 6.76
N ALA A 168 -4.54 2.21 5.84
CA ALA A 168 -5.07 3.57 5.90
C ALA A 168 -6.60 3.61 5.88
N THR A 169 -7.24 2.74 5.09
CA THR A 169 -8.71 2.65 4.99
C THR A 169 -9.36 1.82 6.09
N CYS A 170 -8.58 1.02 6.81
CA CYS A 170 -9.10 0.17 7.86
C CYS A 170 -9.38 0.98 9.13
N LYS A 171 -10.59 0.87 9.71
CA LYS A 171 -10.95 1.52 10.98
C LYS A 171 -10.00 1.17 12.12
N ASN A 172 -9.42 -0.02 12.09
CA ASN A 172 -8.48 -0.50 13.10
C ASN A 172 -7.02 -0.39 12.64
N SER A 173 -6.75 0.19 11.48
CA SER A 173 -5.39 0.24 10.90
C SER A 173 -4.72 -1.13 10.86
N SER A 174 -5.44 -2.17 10.43
CA SER A 174 -4.94 -3.55 10.39
C SER A 174 -4.08 -3.79 9.15
N ALA A 175 -2.93 -4.45 9.34
CA ALA A 175 -2.04 -4.87 8.25
C ALA A 175 -2.31 -6.30 7.76
N MET A 176 -3.38 -6.94 8.22
CA MET A 176 -3.63 -8.38 7.92
C MET A 176 -3.74 -8.67 6.42
N LEU A 177 -4.23 -7.75 5.59
CA LEU A 177 -4.28 -7.96 4.14
C LEU A 177 -2.87 -7.97 3.53
N PHE A 178 -1.98 -7.09 3.95
CA PHE A 178 -0.58 -7.04 3.52
C PHE A 178 0.16 -8.32 3.92
N VAL A 179 0.08 -8.71 5.20
CA VAL A 179 0.73 -9.93 5.72
C VAL A 179 0.12 -11.17 5.07
N GLY A 180 -1.21 -11.22 4.95
CA GLY A 180 -1.94 -12.31 4.31
C GLY A 180 -1.53 -12.53 2.85
N ALA A 181 -1.33 -11.47 2.09
CA ALA A 181 -0.85 -11.54 0.71
C ALA A 181 0.54 -12.19 0.63
N LYS A 182 1.48 -11.77 1.48
CA LYS A 182 2.83 -12.36 1.50
C LYS A 182 2.86 -13.80 1.98
N VAL A 183 2.12 -14.12 3.03
CA VAL A 183 1.98 -15.49 3.51
C VAL A 183 1.35 -16.39 2.44
N SER A 184 0.28 -15.92 1.75
CA SER A 184 -0.39 -16.67 0.69
C SER A 184 0.53 -16.93 -0.49
N GLN A 185 1.21 -15.91 -0.98
CA GLN A 185 2.16 -16.01 -2.09
C GLN A 185 3.11 -17.19 -1.89
N TYR A 186 3.73 -17.28 -0.73
CA TYR A 186 4.76 -18.30 -0.48
C TYR A 186 4.20 -19.64 0.03
N SER A 187 3.06 -19.65 0.72
CA SER A 187 2.47 -20.91 1.19
C SER A 187 1.81 -21.74 0.08
N LEU A 188 1.46 -21.12 -1.03
CA LEU A 188 0.87 -21.79 -2.20
C LEU A 188 1.92 -22.36 -3.16
N LEU A 189 3.15 -21.86 -3.09
CA LEU A 189 4.24 -22.27 -3.97
C LEU A 189 5.17 -23.30 -3.28
N PRO A 190 5.66 -24.33 -3.99
CA PRO A 190 6.58 -25.33 -3.43
C PRO A 190 7.80 -24.71 -2.76
N GLN A 191 8.37 -23.66 -3.33
CA GLN A 191 9.54 -22.95 -2.83
C GLN A 191 9.34 -22.37 -1.42
N GLY A 192 8.11 -21.97 -1.10
CA GLY A 192 7.78 -21.36 0.19
C GLY A 192 7.35 -22.33 1.29
N GLN A 193 7.06 -23.58 0.94
CA GLN A 193 6.48 -24.58 1.87
C GLN A 193 7.40 -24.92 3.03
N THR A 194 8.69 -25.05 2.81
CA THR A 194 9.68 -25.43 3.84
C THR A 194 9.68 -24.44 5.01
N GLU A 195 9.47 -23.17 4.74
CA GLU A 195 9.49 -22.08 5.73
C GLU A 195 8.10 -21.62 6.15
N ALA A 196 7.01 -22.21 5.63
CA ALA A 196 5.66 -21.70 5.78
C ALA A 196 5.24 -21.46 7.23
N SER A 197 5.54 -22.43 8.14
CA SER A 197 5.19 -22.32 9.57
C SER A 197 5.98 -21.20 10.26
N ARG A 198 7.30 -21.14 10.03
CA ARG A 198 8.15 -20.09 10.61
C ARG A 198 7.76 -18.71 10.06
N ARG A 199 7.52 -18.61 8.76
CA ARG A 199 7.12 -17.36 8.08
C ARG A 199 5.86 -16.77 8.70
N VAL A 200 4.78 -17.55 8.79
CA VAL A 200 3.50 -17.01 9.27
C VAL A 200 3.60 -16.57 10.73
N ILE A 201 4.27 -17.35 11.59
CA ILE A 201 4.48 -16.97 12.99
C ILE A 201 5.29 -15.67 13.10
N ASN A 202 6.41 -15.58 12.39
CA ASN A 202 7.28 -14.41 12.48
C ASN A 202 6.60 -13.14 11.95
N MET A 203 5.93 -13.23 10.80
CA MET A 203 5.29 -12.07 10.19
C MET A 203 4.07 -11.59 10.98
N VAL A 204 3.28 -12.49 11.56
CA VAL A 204 2.15 -12.11 12.41
C VAL A 204 2.66 -11.48 13.71
N ASN A 205 3.64 -12.09 14.37
CA ASN A 205 4.24 -11.52 15.57
C ASN A 205 4.85 -10.13 15.32
N GLN A 206 5.56 -9.97 14.20
CA GLN A 206 6.10 -8.65 13.84
C GLN A 206 4.99 -7.64 13.60
N MET A 207 3.91 -8.01 12.89
CA MET A 207 2.75 -7.14 12.70
C MET A 207 2.15 -6.66 14.02
N ASP A 208 2.03 -7.56 15.01
CA ASP A 208 1.52 -7.21 16.34
C ASP A 208 2.48 -6.26 17.08
N LEU A 209 3.80 -6.50 16.98
CA LEU A 209 4.83 -5.63 17.58
C LEU A 209 4.84 -4.22 16.99
N GLU A 210 4.53 -4.07 15.71
CA GLU A 210 4.44 -2.75 15.04
C GLU A 210 3.19 -1.96 15.44
N GLY A 211 2.28 -2.56 16.19
CA GLY A 211 1.09 -1.90 16.74
C GLY A 211 -0.04 -1.71 15.72
N PHE A 212 -0.09 -2.56 14.68
CA PHE A 212 -1.25 -2.64 13.81
C PHE A 212 -2.45 -3.25 14.55
N GLY A 213 -3.64 -2.72 14.26
CA GLY A 213 -4.86 -3.21 14.89
C GLY A 213 -5.38 -4.52 14.29
N ASN A 214 -6.25 -5.19 15.03
CA ASN A 214 -6.88 -6.43 14.60
C ASN A 214 -7.92 -6.21 13.50
N CYS A 215 -8.07 -7.21 12.63
CA CYS A 215 -9.10 -7.18 11.59
C CYS A 215 -10.50 -7.35 12.19
N SER A 216 -11.42 -6.46 11.82
CA SER A 216 -12.85 -6.55 12.13
C SER A 216 -13.70 -6.94 10.91
N ASN A 217 -13.07 -7.42 9.86
CA ASN A 217 -13.69 -7.96 8.63
C ASN A 217 -14.63 -6.99 7.91
N THR A 218 -14.29 -5.71 7.88
CA THR A 218 -15.11 -4.68 7.20
C THR A 218 -15.00 -4.70 5.68
N GLY A 219 -13.96 -5.34 5.12
CA GLY A 219 -13.73 -5.44 3.67
C GLY A 219 -13.17 -4.19 2.99
N ALA A 220 -13.05 -3.06 3.68
CA ALA A 220 -12.57 -1.81 3.08
C ALA A 220 -11.17 -1.96 2.43
N CYS A 221 -10.30 -2.76 3.03
CA CYS A 221 -8.94 -2.99 2.54
C CYS A 221 -8.91 -3.67 1.15
N GLU A 222 -9.82 -4.58 0.84
CA GLU A 222 -9.94 -5.21 -0.47
C GLU A 222 -10.50 -4.23 -1.50
N VAL A 223 -11.55 -3.47 -1.11
CA VAL A 223 -12.22 -2.51 -1.98
C VAL A 223 -11.27 -1.41 -2.45
N GLU A 224 -10.44 -0.89 -1.56
CA GLU A 224 -9.51 0.21 -1.82
C GLU A 224 -8.12 -0.27 -2.29
N CYS A 225 -7.91 -1.59 -2.43
CA CYS A 225 -6.62 -2.12 -2.88
C CYS A 225 -6.40 -1.82 -4.37
N PRO A 226 -5.34 -1.09 -4.75
CA PRO A 226 -5.05 -0.78 -6.15
C PRO A 226 -4.67 -2.03 -6.97
N LYS A 227 -4.34 -3.13 -6.30
CA LYS A 227 -4.01 -4.42 -6.92
C LYS A 227 -5.10 -5.49 -6.76
N GLY A 228 -6.21 -5.16 -6.09
CA GLY A 228 -7.34 -6.06 -5.93
C GLY A 228 -7.04 -7.30 -5.09
N ILE A 229 -6.15 -7.18 -4.10
CA ILE A 229 -5.82 -8.30 -3.20
C ILE A 229 -7.06 -8.73 -2.42
N SER A 230 -7.44 -10.00 -2.55
CA SER A 230 -8.65 -10.56 -1.93
C SER A 230 -8.48 -10.81 -0.42
N LEU A 231 -9.60 -10.67 0.31
CA LEU A 231 -9.71 -11.06 1.73
C LEU A 231 -9.43 -12.54 1.98
N ASP A 232 -9.53 -13.40 0.96
CA ASP A 232 -9.18 -14.82 1.05
C ASP A 232 -7.73 -15.04 1.52
N ASN A 233 -6.86 -14.07 1.24
CA ASN A 233 -5.49 -14.09 1.72
C ASN A 233 -5.41 -13.97 3.26
N ILE A 234 -6.31 -13.22 3.89
CA ILE A 234 -6.41 -13.14 5.35
C ILE A 234 -6.88 -14.50 5.92
N ALA A 235 -7.90 -15.10 5.31
CA ALA A 235 -8.39 -16.41 5.73
C ALA A 235 -7.30 -17.49 5.59
N ARG A 236 -6.53 -17.45 4.50
CA ARG A 236 -5.38 -18.36 4.29
C ARG A 236 -4.29 -18.15 5.34
N MET A 237 -3.91 -16.90 5.61
CA MET A 237 -2.94 -16.58 6.66
C MET A 237 -3.37 -17.12 8.03
N ASN A 238 -4.62 -16.92 8.43
CA ASN A 238 -5.15 -17.43 9.69
C ASN A 238 -5.09 -18.96 9.75
N ARG A 239 -5.44 -19.64 8.66
CA ARG A 239 -5.33 -21.10 8.55
C ARG A 239 -3.88 -21.58 8.66
N GLU A 240 -2.93 -20.93 8.02
CA GLU A 240 -1.52 -21.27 8.13
C GLU A 240 -0.97 -21.00 9.55
N LEU A 241 -1.40 -19.93 10.21
CA LEU A 241 -1.05 -19.65 11.60
C LEU A 241 -1.57 -20.74 12.57
N MET A 242 -2.83 -21.13 12.41
CA MET A 242 -3.40 -22.24 13.20
C MET A 242 -2.64 -23.54 13.00
N LYS A 243 -2.34 -23.92 11.75
CA LYS A 243 -1.53 -25.12 11.46
C LYS A 243 -0.14 -25.04 12.09
N ALA A 244 0.52 -23.89 12.03
CA ALA A 244 1.84 -23.68 12.60
C ALA A 244 1.83 -23.76 14.13
N SER A 245 0.75 -23.31 14.78
CA SER A 245 0.58 -23.35 16.24
C SER A 245 0.33 -24.76 16.78
N ILE A 246 -0.29 -25.64 15.99
CA ILE A 246 -0.56 -27.05 16.38
C ILE A 246 0.68 -27.93 16.21
N LYS A 247 1.57 -27.59 15.25
CA LYS A 247 2.79 -28.36 14.98
C LYS A 247 3.94 -28.16 15.99
N LYS A 248 3.72 -27.33 16.99
CA LYS A 248 4.61 -27.20 18.14
C LYS A 248 4.34 -28.35 19.13
#